data_ee4f00c4656385a43871d4850ed1ebfa
#
_entry.id   ee4f00c4656385a43871d4850ed1ebfa
#
_cell.length_a   1.000
_cell.length_b   1.000
_cell.length_c   1.000
_cell.angle_alpha   90.00
_cell.angle_beta   90.00
_cell.angle_gamma   90.00
#
_symmetry.space_group_name_H-M   'P 1'
#
loop_
_entity.id
_entity.type
_entity.pdbx_description
1 polymer ?
#
loop_
_entity_poly.entity_id
_entity_poly.type
_entity_poly.pdbx_seq_one_letter_code
_entity_poly.pdbx_strand_id
1 'polypeptide(L)'
;MRFDPRACGALCGKCPLGPSGPLRKDDWNPVGPEVHTGATVLAIAESPGPDEAIHGRPLVGRAGGEWNQALASCGKKRTDVDLDHVISCKPPGQVSGAWRRMSRSLDKI
;
A
#
# COMPACT_ATOMS: atom_id res chain seq x y z
N MET A 1 -2.05 15.86 -4.42
CA MET A 1 -2.08 15.06 -5.65
C MET A 1 -1.95 13.58 -5.29
N ARG A 2 -2.78 12.77 -5.88
CA ARG A 2 -2.76 11.32 -5.64
C ARG A 2 -1.53 10.69 -6.29
N PHE A 3 -0.94 9.71 -5.64
CA PHE A 3 0.16 8.94 -6.20
C PHE A 3 -0.30 8.17 -7.44
N ASP A 4 0.48 8.24 -8.52
CA ASP A 4 0.23 7.48 -9.74
C ASP A 4 1.46 6.60 -10.04
N PRO A 5 1.36 5.28 -9.84
CA PRO A 5 2.50 4.40 -10.07
C PRO A 5 2.96 4.37 -11.54
N ARG A 6 2.12 4.77 -12.48
CA ARG A 6 2.51 4.84 -13.90
C ARG A 6 3.62 5.86 -14.12
N ALA A 7 3.67 6.90 -13.30
CA ALA A 7 4.74 7.89 -13.35
C ALA A 7 6.11 7.29 -12.99
N CYS A 8 6.11 6.15 -12.28
CA CYS A 8 7.33 5.41 -11.92
C CYS A 8 7.58 4.21 -12.86
N GLY A 9 6.88 4.11 -13.97
CA GLY A 9 7.05 3.04 -14.94
C GLY A 9 6.22 1.79 -14.70
N ALA A 10 5.27 1.81 -13.75
CA ALA A 10 4.42 0.65 -13.49
C ALA A 10 3.47 0.39 -14.67
N LEU A 11 3.30 -0.89 -15.00
CA LEU A 11 2.45 -1.33 -16.12
C LEU A 11 1.01 -1.58 -15.65
N CYS A 12 0.37 -0.54 -15.15
CA CYS A 12 -0.96 -0.63 -14.52
C CYS A 12 -2.05 -1.09 -15.50
N GLY A 13 -1.88 -0.82 -16.79
CA GLY A 13 -2.80 -1.29 -17.82
C GLY A 13 -2.81 -2.81 -17.99
N LYS A 14 -1.74 -3.49 -17.58
CA LYS A 14 -1.62 -4.95 -17.61
C LYS A 14 -1.75 -5.59 -16.22
N CYS A 15 -1.88 -4.79 -15.20
CA CYS A 15 -1.93 -5.27 -13.82
C CYS A 15 -3.35 -5.70 -13.44
N PRO A 16 -3.54 -6.87 -12.80
CA PRO A 16 -4.87 -7.31 -12.34
C PRO A 16 -5.53 -6.34 -11.36
N LEU A 17 -4.74 -5.55 -10.62
CA LEU A 17 -5.23 -4.51 -9.70
C LEU A 17 -5.25 -3.12 -10.33
N GLY A 18 -4.94 -3.01 -11.60
CA GLY A 18 -4.93 -1.72 -12.30
C GLY A 18 -6.33 -1.16 -12.52
N PRO A 19 -6.43 0.03 -13.14
CA PRO A 19 -7.72 0.73 -13.27
C PRO A 19 -8.78 -0.06 -14.04
N SER A 20 -8.37 -0.94 -14.93
CA SER A 20 -9.30 -1.80 -15.68
C SER A 20 -9.04 -3.28 -15.47
N GLY A 21 -8.29 -3.64 -14.43
CA GLY A 21 -7.94 -5.02 -14.14
C GLY A 21 -9.10 -5.84 -13.59
N PRO A 22 -9.09 -7.17 -13.81
CA PRO A 22 -10.21 -8.03 -13.40
C PRO A 22 -10.40 -8.16 -11.90
N LEU A 23 -9.38 -7.84 -11.10
CA LEU A 23 -9.49 -7.86 -9.65
C LEU A 23 -9.92 -6.50 -9.06
N ARG A 24 -10.07 -5.47 -9.90
CA ARG A 24 -10.52 -4.15 -9.45
C ARG A 24 -12.02 -4.13 -9.28
N LYS A 25 -12.50 -3.97 -8.06
CA LYS A 25 -13.94 -3.95 -7.73
C LYS A 25 -14.42 -2.59 -7.23
N ASP A 26 -13.51 -1.69 -6.94
CA ASP A 26 -13.80 -0.34 -6.45
C ASP A 26 -12.92 0.65 -7.19
N ASP A 27 -12.96 1.91 -6.77
CA ASP A 27 -12.14 2.94 -7.40
C ASP A 27 -10.65 2.62 -7.28
N TRP A 28 -9.92 2.92 -8.35
CA TRP A 28 -8.48 2.73 -8.38
C TRP A 28 -7.79 3.84 -7.60
N ASN A 29 -7.33 3.53 -6.41
CA ASN A 29 -6.69 4.46 -5.49
C ASN A 29 -5.34 3.93 -5.02
N PRO A 30 -4.31 3.96 -5.86
CA PRO A 30 -2.98 3.53 -5.44
C PRO A 30 -2.43 4.41 -4.33
N VAL A 31 -1.67 3.80 -3.43
CA VAL A 31 -1.07 4.46 -2.27
C VAL A 31 0.44 4.47 -2.43
N GLY A 32 1.03 5.66 -2.46
CA GLY A 32 2.46 5.82 -2.59
C GLY A 32 3.20 5.73 -1.27
N PRO A 33 4.53 5.82 -1.32
CA PRO A 33 5.34 5.84 -0.12
C PRO A 33 5.14 7.12 0.69
N GLU A 34 5.33 7.01 2.00
CA GLU A 34 5.45 8.17 2.88
C GLU A 34 6.92 8.34 3.21
N VAL A 35 7.50 9.45 2.78
CA VAL A 35 8.94 9.72 2.88
C VAL A 35 9.16 10.93 3.77
N HIS A 36 10.12 10.83 4.68
CA HIS A 36 10.47 11.89 5.61
C HIS A 36 11.94 12.23 5.53
N THR A 37 12.26 13.54 5.54
CA THR A 37 13.63 14.01 5.52
C THR A 37 14.38 13.50 6.75
N GLY A 38 15.54 12.87 6.54
CA GLY A 38 16.37 12.37 7.62
C GLY A 38 16.01 10.99 8.12
N ALA A 39 14.96 10.37 7.62
CA ALA A 39 14.65 8.98 7.96
C ALA A 39 15.72 8.05 7.39
N THR A 40 16.15 7.09 8.22
CA THR A 40 17.18 6.12 7.84
C THR A 40 16.66 4.70 7.77
N VAL A 41 15.38 4.51 8.08
CA VAL A 41 14.70 3.20 8.09
C VAL A 41 13.50 3.28 7.17
N LEU A 42 13.31 2.25 6.36
CA LEU A 42 12.11 2.06 5.54
C LEU A 42 11.36 0.85 6.06
N ALA A 43 10.12 1.05 6.48
CA ALA A 43 9.22 -0.04 6.83
C ALA A 43 8.31 -0.33 5.64
N ILE A 44 8.18 -1.62 5.31
CA ILE A 44 7.39 -2.05 4.16
C ILE A 44 6.26 -2.94 4.65
N ALA A 45 5.03 -2.49 4.40
CA ALA A 45 3.82 -3.27 4.66
C ALA A 45 3.40 -4.03 3.39
N GLU A 46 2.44 -4.93 3.51
CA GLU A 46 2.03 -5.79 2.40
C GLU A 46 1.27 -5.01 1.33
N SER A 47 0.15 -4.41 1.69
CA SER A 47 -0.75 -3.73 0.75
C SER A 47 -1.65 -2.76 1.50
N PRO A 48 -2.21 -1.74 0.81
CA PRO A 48 -3.15 -0.83 1.43
C PRO A 48 -4.45 -1.51 1.83
N GLY A 49 -5.00 -1.12 2.96
CA GLY A 49 -6.36 -1.44 3.37
C GLY A 49 -7.34 -0.36 2.90
N PRO A 50 -8.63 -0.46 3.31
CA PRO A 50 -9.64 0.52 2.88
C PRO A 50 -9.34 1.93 3.36
N ASP A 51 -8.84 2.11 4.57
CA ASP A 51 -8.52 3.45 5.09
C ASP A 51 -7.34 4.06 4.34
N GLU A 52 -6.32 3.27 4.04
CA GLU A 52 -5.18 3.71 3.25
C GLU A 52 -5.59 4.14 1.84
N ALA A 53 -6.49 3.38 1.21
CA ALA A 53 -6.99 3.72 -0.12
C ALA A 53 -7.80 5.02 -0.12
N ILE A 54 -8.57 5.28 0.93
CA ILE A 54 -9.35 6.52 1.08
C ILE A 54 -8.42 7.72 1.28
N HIS A 55 -7.46 7.60 2.19
CA HIS A 55 -6.60 8.72 2.58
C HIS A 55 -5.38 8.90 1.68
N GLY A 56 -5.01 7.88 0.90
CA GLY A 56 -3.82 7.91 0.05
C GLY A 56 -2.52 7.88 0.81
N ARG A 57 -2.52 7.32 2.02
CA ARG A 57 -1.35 7.24 2.90
C ARG A 57 -1.20 5.84 3.47
N PRO A 58 0.05 5.36 3.68
CA PRO A 58 0.27 4.07 4.31
C PRO A 58 -0.05 4.11 5.81
N LEU A 59 -0.47 2.98 6.36
CA LEU A 59 -0.64 2.74 7.78
C LEU A 59 -1.45 3.82 8.51
N VAL A 60 -2.67 4.08 8.03
CA VAL A 60 -3.60 5.04 8.64
C VAL A 60 -4.85 4.38 9.22
N GLY A 61 -5.02 3.07 9.02
CA GLY A 61 -6.10 2.30 9.62
C GLY A 61 -5.72 1.74 10.97
N ARG A 62 -6.34 0.63 11.34
CA ARG A 62 -6.13 -0.03 12.65
C ARG A 62 -4.66 -0.43 12.84
N ALA A 63 -4.06 -1.05 11.84
CA ALA A 63 -2.65 -1.44 11.90
C ALA A 63 -1.73 -0.22 12.05
N GLY A 64 -2.12 0.90 11.44
CA GLY A 64 -1.39 2.17 11.59
C GLY A 64 -1.41 2.70 13.02
N GLY A 65 -2.53 2.55 13.73
CA GLY A 65 -2.61 2.90 15.15
C GLY A 65 -1.67 2.07 16.01
N GLU A 66 -1.62 0.76 15.77
CA GLU A 66 -0.69 -0.14 16.46
C GLU A 66 0.77 0.19 16.13
N TRP A 67 1.05 0.51 14.88
CA TRP A 67 2.38 0.93 14.44
C TRP A 67 2.84 2.20 15.18
N ASN A 68 1.97 3.20 15.26
CA ASN A 68 2.28 4.45 15.95
C ASN A 68 2.54 4.23 17.43
N GLN A 69 1.77 3.34 18.08
CA GLN A 69 1.98 2.98 19.48
C GLN A 69 3.32 2.25 19.69
N ALA A 70 3.65 1.34 18.81
CA ALA A 70 4.92 0.62 18.88
C ALA A 70 6.10 1.57 18.72
N LEU A 71 6.04 2.52 17.80
CA LEU A 71 7.05 3.54 17.62
C LEU A 71 7.19 4.41 18.88
N ALA A 72 6.09 4.85 19.43
CA ALA A 72 6.09 5.68 20.64
C ALA A 72 6.74 4.95 21.82
N SER A 73 6.48 3.65 21.99
CA SER A 73 7.10 2.85 23.05
C SER A 73 8.61 2.70 22.88
N CYS A 74 9.14 2.89 21.68
CA CYS A 74 10.58 2.91 21.41
C CYS A 74 11.17 4.32 21.40
N GLY A 75 10.39 5.34 21.76
CA GLY A 75 10.84 6.74 21.71
C GLY A 75 10.94 7.29 20.31
N LYS A 76 10.24 6.72 19.34
CA LYS A 76 10.27 7.13 17.94
C LYS A 76 8.96 7.77 17.53
N LYS A 77 9.02 8.57 16.47
CA LYS A 77 7.84 9.19 15.84
C LYS A 77 7.64 8.58 14.47
N ARG A 78 6.44 8.70 13.95
CA ARG A 78 6.11 8.27 12.58
C ARG A 78 7.04 8.91 11.54
N THR A 79 7.45 10.16 11.77
CA THR A 79 8.34 10.90 10.88
C THR A 79 9.79 10.44 10.92
N ASP A 80 10.15 9.54 11.82
CA ASP A 80 11.50 8.96 11.88
C ASP A 80 11.68 7.78 10.91
N VAL A 81 10.60 7.30 10.30
CA VAL A 81 10.60 6.09 9.47
C VAL A 81 9.83 6.36 8.19
N ASP A 82 10.41 5.98 7.06
CA ASP A 82 9.69 5.96 5.79
C ASP A 82 8.79 4.73 5.72
N LEU A 83 7.67 4.84 5.03
CA LEU A 83 6.68 3.78 4.91
C LEU A 83 6.35 3.53 3.45
N ASP A 84 6.22 2.27 3.07
CA ASP A 84 5.77 1.89 1.73
C ASP A 84 5.03 0.55 1.81
N HIS A 85 4.50 0.12 0.68
CA HIS A 85 3.85 -1.18 0.52
C HIS A 85 4.56 -1.99 -0.55
N VAL A 86 4.54 -3.32 -0.42
CA VAL A 86 4.99 -4.21 -1.50
C VAL A 86 4.10 -4.02 -2.74
N ILE A 87 2.79 -3.89 -2.51
CA ILE A 87 1.81 -3.65 -3.56
C ILE A 87 1.10 -2.35 -3.24
N SER A 88 1.09 -1.43 -4.20
CA SER A 88 0.55 -0.09 -3.99
C SER A 88 -0.96 0.02 -4.06
N CYS A 89 -1.64 -1.02 -4.55
CA CYS A 89 -3.09 -1.00 -4.73
C CYS A 89 -3.77 -1.98 -3.78
N LYS A 90 -4.91 -1.55 -3.22
CA LYS A 90 -5.69 -2.38 -2.31
C LYS A 90 -6.21 -3.62 -3.06
N PRO A 91 -5.89 -4.85 -2.59
CA PRO A 91 -6.48 -6.06 -3.16
C PRO A 91 -7.94 -6.19 -2.79
N PRO A 92 -8.74 -6.94 -3.56
CA PRO A 92 -10.15 -7.13 -3.26
C PRO A 92 -10.34 -8.06 -2.05
N GLY A 93 -11.31 -7.75 -1.20
CA GLY A 93 -11.70 -8.60 -0.07
C GLY A 93 -10.67 -8.67 1.04
N GLN A 94 -10.87 -9.63 1.94
CA GLN A 94 -9.97 -9.89 3.06
C GLN A 94 -8.78 -10.74 2.62
N VAL A 95 -7.73 -10.58 3.34
CA VAL A 95 -6.34 -10.69 2.92
C VAL A 95 -5.93 -12.04 2.34
N SER A 96 -6.22 -13.18 2.96
CA SER A 96 -5.59 -14.45 2.59
C SER A 96 -6.04 -15.02 1.24
N GLY A 97 -7.35 -15.05 1.00
CA GLY A 97 -7.88 -15.55 -0.28
C GLY A 97 -7.60 -14.61 -1.46
N ALA A 98 -7.75 -13.31 -1.22
CA ALA A 98 -7.47 -12.28 -2.23
C ALA A 98 -6.00 -12.30 -2.63
N TRP A 99 -5.11 -12.42 -1.65
CA TRP A 99 -3.67 -12.48 -1.89
C TRP A 99 -3.30 -13.69 -2.76
N ARG A 100 -3.84 -14.86 -2.44
CA ARG A 100 -3.56 -16.07 -3.23
C ARG A 100 -4.06 -15.97 -4.67
N ARG A 101 -5.25 -15.37 -4.87
CA ARG A 101 -5.79 -15.16 -6.23
C ARG A 101 -4.93 -14.17 -7.01
N MET A 102 -4.49 -13.10 -6.38
CA MET A 102 -3.64 -12.10 -6.98
C MET A 102 -2.28 -12.68 -7.34
N SER A 103 -1.68 -13.43 -6.43
CA SER A 103 -0.39 -14.09 -6.66
C SER A 103 -0.44 -15.01 -7.90
N ARG A 104 -1.48 -15.82 -8.00
CA ARG A 104 -1.68 -16.67 -9.18
C ARG A 104 -1.87 -15.86 -10.47
N SER A 105 -2.51 -14.70 -10.38
CA SER A 105 -2.69 -13.83 -11.55
C SER A 105 -1.36 -13.21 -11.97
N LEU A 106 -0.53 -12.82 -11.02
CA LEU A 106 0.79 -12.25 -11.29
C LEU A 106 1.73 -13.28 -11.91
N ASP A 107 1.64 -14.54 -11.50
CA ASP A 107 2.46 -15.63 -12.07
C ASP A 107 2.19 -15.84 -13.56
N LYS A 108 1.08 -15.35 -14.08
CA LYS A 108 0.70 -15.47 -15.49
C LYS A 108 1.12 -14.27 -16.34
N ILE A 109 1.67 -13.27 -15.72
CA ILE A 109 2.17 -12.08 -16.40
C ILE A 109 3.63 -12.31 -16.83
#